data_bb1e87858f48d028ea4db336542199b2
#
_entry.id   bb1e87858f48d028ea4db336542199b2
#
_cell.length_a   1.000
_cell.length_b   1.000
_cell.length_c   1.000
_cell.angle_alpha   90.00
_cell.angle_beta   90.00
_cell.angle_gamma   90.00
#
_symmetry.space_group_name_H-M   'P 1'
#
loop_
_entity.id
_entity.type
_entity.pdbx_description
1 polymer ?
#
loop_
_entity_poly.entity_id
_entity_poly.type
_entity_poly.pdbx_seq_one_letter_code
_entity_poly.pdbx_strand_id
1 'polypeptide(L)' 'MKTALITGITGQDGSFLAEFLLEKGYEVHGTIRRSSVDYRERIAHLEGLPHFHLHYADLGDSMSLIQVVGKVRPDEIYN' A
#
# COMPACT_ATOMS: atom_id res chain seq x y z
N MET A 1 -1.72 -12.13 12.58
CA MET A 1 -1.59 -11.60 11.22
C MET A 1 -0.68 -10.39 11.24
N LYS A 2 0.37 -10.42 10.43
CA LYS A 2 1.28 -9.26 10.32
C LYS A 2 0.69 -8.22 9.38
N THR A 3 1.02 -6.97 9.63
CA THR A 3 0.57 -5.84 8.81
C THR A 3 1.76 -5.24 8.08
N ALA A 4 1.66 -5.12 6.77
CA ALA A 4 2.69 -4.52 5.92
C ALA A 4 2.17 -3.26 5.26
N LEU A 5 3.03 -2.26 5.17
CA LEU A 5 2.75 -1.03 4.44
C LEU A 5 3.71 -0.93 3.26
N ILE A 6 3.16 -0.78 2.06
CA ILE A 6 3.94 -0.65 0.84
C ILE A 6 3.76 0.77 0.32
N THR A 7 4.84 1.56 0.28
CA THR A 7 4.77 2.90 -0.26
C THR A 7 4.91 2.84 -1.78
N GLY A 8 4.12 3.66 -2.49
CA GLY A 8 4.14 3.66 -3.95
C GLY A 8 3.65 2.34 -4.54
N ILE A 9 2.51 1.87 -4.06
CA ILE A 9 1.96 0.56 -4.42
C ILE A 9 1.72 0.38 -5.92
N THR A 10 1.53 1.48 -6.66
CA THR A 10 1.28 1.41 -8.10
C THR A 10 2.56 1.26 -8.93
N GLY A 11 3.73 1.26 -8.27
CA GLY A 11 4.97 0.96 -8.97
C GLY A 11 4.99 -0.48 -9.46
N GLN A 12 5.91 -0.79 -10.38
CA GLN A 12 5.95 -2.08 -11.04
C GLN A 12 6.06 -3.25 -10.06
N ASP A 13 6.89 -3.09 -9.03
CA ASP A 13 7.13 -4.15 -8.06
C ASP A 13 6.11 -4.15 -6.91
N GLY A 14 5.41 -3.02 -6.72
CA GLY A 14 4.50 -2.87 -5.59
C GLY A 14 3.33 -3.83 -5.63
N SER A 15 2.71 -4.00 -6.81
CA SER A 15 1.57 -4.89 -6.95
C SER A 15 1.98 -6.35 -6.75
N PHE A 16 3.13 -6.77 -7.27
CA PHE A 16 3.63 -8.13 -7.08
C PHE A 16 3.94 -8.41 -5.61
N LEU A 17 4.54 -7.44 -4.94
CA LEU A 17 4.84 -7.58 -3.51
C LEU A 17 3.54 -7.68 -2.70
N ALA A 18 2.53 -6.89 -3.04
CA ALA A 18 1.24 -6.95 -2.37
C ALA A 18 0.61 -8.33 -2.52
N GLU A 19 0.61 -8.88 -3.74
CA GLU A 19 0.07 -10.20 -4.00
C GLU A 19 0.78 -11.26 -3.15
N PHE A 20 2.11 -11.19 -3.13
CA PHE A 20 2.93 -12.13 -2.38
C PHE A 20 2.61 -12.09 -0.88
N LEU A 21 2.50 -10.88 -0.32
CA LEU A 21 2.22 -10.73 1.10
C LEU A 21 0.79 -11.16 1.44
N LEU A 22 -0.16 -10.88 0.56
CA LEU A 22 -1.53 -11.33 0.77
C LEU A 22 -1.62 -12.86 0.79
N GLU A 23 -0.88 -13.53 -0.07
CA GLU A 23 -0.82 -14.99 -0.07
C GLU A 23 -0.24 -15.53 1.23
N LYS A 24 0.67 -14.79 1.85
CA LYS A 24 1.27 -15.18 3.12
C LYS A 24 0.38 -14.86 4.32
N GLY A 25 -0.78 -14.30 4.10
CA GLY A 25 -1.73 -13.99 5.16
C GLY A 25 -1.48 -12.66 5.85
N TYR A 26 -0.79 -11.73 5.19
CA TYR A 26 -0.59 -10.38 5.70
C TYR A 26 -1.82 -9.52 5.50
N GLU A 27 -2.00 -8.57 6.41
CA GLU A 27 -2.85 -7.41 6.16
C GLU A 27 -1.99 -6.40 5.40
N VAL A 28 -2.39 -6.04 4.18
CA VAL A 28 -1.56 -5.21 3.31
C VAL A 28 -2.18 -3.83 3.12
N HIS A 29 -1.41 -2.80 3.39
CA HIS A 29 -1.78 -1.41 3.14
C HIS A 29 -0.82 -0.84 2.11
N GLY A 30 -1.34 -0.13 1.13
CA GLY A 30 -0.53 0.53 0.12
C GLY A 30 -0.78 2.01 0.08
N THR A 31 0.25 2.80 -0.25
CA THR A 31 0.07 4.23 -0.47
C THR A 31 0.09 4.52 -1.96
N ILE A 32 -0.73 5.47 -2.36
CA ILE A 32 -0.81 5.93 -3.74
C ILE A 32 -0.86 7.46 -3.73
N ARG A 33 -0.08 8.10 -4.61
CA ARG A 33 -0.17 9.54 -4.79
C ARG A 33 -1.37 9.86 -5.66
N ARG A 34 -1.98 11.03 -5.45
CA ARG A 34 -3.11 11.44 -6.28
C ARG A 34 -2.74 11.57 -7.75
N SER A 35 -1.50 11.98 -8.04
CA SER A 35 -1.00 12.08 -9.39
C SER A 35 -0.76 10.73 -10.06
N SER A 36 -0.81 9.64 -9.30
CA SER A 36 -0.56 8.29 -9.81
C SER A 36 -1.84 7.49 -10.02
N VAL A 37 -3.01 8.14 -10.01
CA VAL A 37 -4.29 7.42 -10.17
C VAL A 37 -4.37 6.71 -11.53
N ASP A 38 -3.64 7.20 -12.55
CA ASP A 38 -3.65 6.58 -13.87
C ASP A 38 -2.99 5.20 -13.87
N TYR A 39 -2.18 4.91 -12.85
CA TYR A 39 -1.54 3.60 -12.71
C TYR A 39 -2.29 2.68 -11.76
N ARG A 40 -3.45 3.09 -11.31
CA ARG A 40 -4.24 2.33 -10.35
C ARG A 40 -4.71 1.00 -10.92
N GLU A 41 -4.78 0.88 -12.23
CA GLU A 41 -5.16 -0.36 -12.88
C GLU A 41 -4.22 -1.51 -12.55
N ARG A 42 -2.96 -1.22 -12.18
CA ARG A 42 -2.00 -2.24 -11.79
C ARG A 42 -2.40 -2.98 -10.52
N ILE A 43 -3.23 -2.34 -9.71
CA ILE A 43 -3.68 -2.90 -8.44
C ILE A 43 -5.19 -3.11 -8.40
N ALA A 44 -5.87 -2.91 -9.54
CA ALA A 44 -7.32 -3.01 -9.59
C ALA A 44 -7.81 -4.39 -9.13
N HIS A 45 -7.06 -5.43 -9.44
CA HIS A 45 -7.41 -6.79 -9.04
C HIS A 45 -7.26 -7.03 -7.54
N LEU A 46 -6.57 -6.14 -6.83
CA LEU A 46 -6.39 -6.23 -5.38
C LEU A 46 -7.46 -5.44 -4.64
N GLU A 47 -8.05 -4.43 -5.29
CA GLU A 47 -9.07 -3.61 -4.66
C GLU A 47 -10.31 -4.45 -4.41
N GLY A 48 -10.88 -4.29 -3.25
CA GLY A 48 -12.01 -5.09 -2.84
C GLY A 48 -11.67 -6.36 -2.08
N LEU A 49 -10.39 -6.76 -2.08
CA LEU A 49 -9.98 -7.87 -1.25
C LEU A 49 -10.02 -7.45 0.23
N PRO A 50 -10.46 -8.34 1.12
CA PRO A 50 -10.72 -7.95 2.52
C PRO A 50 -9.48 -7.52 3.30
N HIS A 51 -8.29 -7.96 2.90
CA HIS A 51 -7.05 -7.65 3.61
C HIS A 51 -6.16 -6.67 2.86
N PHE A 52 -6.71 -5.99 1.85
CA PHE A 52 -5.98 -4.99 1.08
C PHE A 52 -6.62 -3.62 1.26
N HIS A 53 -5.80 -2.60 1.60
CA HIS A 53 -6.27 -1.25 1.87
C HIS A 53 -5.40 -0.22 1.17
N LEU A 54 -6.01 0.80 0.58
CA LEU A 54 -5.31 1.89 -0.08
C LEU A 54 -5.41 3.17 0.74
N HIS A 55 -4.32 3.93 0.74
CA HIS A 55 -4.26 5.24 1.39
C HIS A 55 -3.61 6.24 0.44
N TYR A 56 -4.10 7.47 0.45
CA TYR A 56 -3.45 8.55 -0.28
C TYR A 56 -2.35 9.14 0.58
N ALA A 57 -1.12 9.08 0.10
CA ALA A 57 0.03 9.67 0.77
C ALA A 57 1.11 9.96 -0.26
N ASP A 58 1.79 11.09 -0.11
CA ASP A 58 2.88 11.47 -0.99
C ASP A 58 4.19 11.43 -0.19
N LEU A 59 5.18 10.70 -0.69
CA LEU A 59 6.49 10.64 -0.04
C LEU A 59 7.16 12.01 0.05
N GLY A 60 6.78 12.95 -0.82
CA GLY A 60 7.22 14.33 -0.74
C GLY A 60 6.58 15.13 0.38
N ASP A 61 5.52 14.59 0.97
CA ASP A 61 4.80 15.20 2.09
C ASP A 61 4.92 14.28 3.29
N SER A 62 5.90 14.56 4.15
CA SER A 62 6.17 13.71 5.30
C SER A 62 4.99 13.62 6.27
N MET A 63 4.16 14.68 6.34
CA MET A 63 3.00 14.65 7.22
C MET A 63 1.97 13.61 6.79
N SER A 64 1.71 13.50 5.49
CA SER A 64 0.74 12.51 5.01
C SER A 64 1.23 11.10 5.27
N LEU A 65 2.51 10.86 5.09
CA LEU A 65 3.08 9.53 5.36
C LEU A 65 3.04 9.21 6.86
N ILE A 66 3.39 10.17 7.70
CA ILE A 66 3.34 9.98 9.15
C ILE A 66 1.92 9.63 9.60
N GLN A 67 0.92 10.30 9.04
CA GLN A 67 -0.47 10.02 9.37
C GLN A 67 -0.87 8.59 9.00
N VAL A 68 -0.43 8.13 7.82
CA VAL A 68 -0.73 6.75 7.40
C VAL A 68 -0.03 5.75 8.31
N VAL A 69 1.25 5.95 8.61
CA VAL A 69 2.00 5.06 9.48
C VAL A 69 1.36 5.00 10.87
N GLY A 70 0.97 6.16 11.40
CA GLY A 70 0.32 6.23 12.72
C GLY A 70 -1.02 5.52 12.76
N LYS A 71 -1.77 5.56 11.65
CA LYS A 71 -3.08 4.92 11.54
C LYS A 71 -2.95 3.41 11.34
N VAL A 72 -2.03 3.00 10.48
CA VAL A 72 -1.85 1.60 10.10
C VAL A 72 -1.05 0.82 11.14
N ARG A 73 -0.02 1.45 11.69
CA ARG A 73 0.89 0.84 12.66
C ARG A 73 1.46 -0.47 12.12
N PRO A 74 2.15 -0.43 10.99
CA PRO A 74 2.60 -1.64 10.32
C PRO A 74 3.73 -2.33 11.08
N ASP A 75 3.80 -3.64 10.92
CA ASP A 75 4.93 -4.42 11.42
C ASP A 75 6.13 -4.28 10.49
N GLU A 76 5.87 -4.11 9.19
CA GLU A 76 6.91 -4.01 8.17
C GLU A 76 6.53 -2.91 7.19
N ILE A 77 7.53 -2.18 6.71
CA ILE A 77 7.34 -1.13 5.70
C ILE A 77 8.26 -1.46 4.52
N TYR A 78 7.68 -1.47 3.33
CA TYR A 78 8.40 -1.70 2.08
C TYR A 78 8.33 -0.45 1.22
N ASN A 79 9.45 -0.10 0.66
CA ASN A 79 9.60 1.13 -0.11
C ASN A 79 9.72 0.84 -1.61
#